data_ee6f060f77b1db456426c5b80ce13a64
#
_entry.id   ee6f060f77b1db456426c5b80ce13a64
#
_cell.length_a   1.000
_cell.length_b   1.000
_cell.length_c   1.000
_cell.angle_alpha   90.00
_cell.angle_beta   90.00
_cell.angle_gamma   90.00
#
_symmetry.space_group_name_H-M   'P 1'
#
loop_
_entity.id
_entity.type
_entity.pdbx_description
1 polymer ?
#
loop_
_entity_poly.entity_id
_entity_poly.type
_entity_poly.pdbx_seq_one_letter_code
_entity_poly.pdbx_strand_id
1 'polypeptide(L)'
;FADVVYEAVQKISNKSVDLFLQIQKRTEALLLKMNQSRDILETMQCIEEELGIPLFLIDSMNKSFLTPGAKERLGDLDYDVCKKIRSKASDGKMSQLLLRNRQVKMYTMEVHDRNLSSMLLNLITGEPISGVEAGILENVAQMLFIQVRNYHIIREQARKYKANFLIDCLKGILVYQQDILKYAADADIQIDSQSKYGVAIL
;
A
#
# COMPACT_ATOMS: atom_id res chain seq x y z
N PHE A 1 -23.35 -24.68 40.13
CA PHE A 1 -23.64 -24.02 38.83
C PHE A 1 -22.92 -22.68 38.75
N ALA A 2 -22.95 -21.84 39.79
CA ALA A 2 -22.28 -20.52 39.82
C ALA A 2 -20.76 -20.64 39.63
N ASP A 3 -20.12 -21.61 40.29
CA ASP A 3 -18.65 -21.81 40.18
C ASP A 3 -18.21 -22.21 38.78
N VAL A 4 -18.97 -23.05 38.09
CA VAL A 4 -18.67 -23.47 36.70
C VAL A 4 -18.79 -22.26 35.72
N VAL A 5 -19.79 -21.40 35.95
CA VAL A 5 -19.97 -20.19 35.15
C VAL A 5 -18.83 -19.21 35.41
N TYR A 6 -18.43 -19.05 36.67
CA TYR A 6 -17.32 -18.17 37.05
C TYR A 6 -15.98 -18.64 36.47
N GLU A 7 -15.67 -19.94 36.54
CA GLU A 7 -14.47 -20.51 35.92
C GLU A 7 -14.47 -20.34 34.39
N ALA A 8 -15.60 -20.56 33.74
CA ALA A 8 -15.74 -20.37 32.31
C ALA A 8 -15.50 -18.91 31.88
N VAL A 9 -16.09 -17.96 32.63
CA VAL A 9 -15.88 -16.51 32.38
C VAL A 9 -14.43 -16.11 32.60
N GLN A 10 -13.78 -16.58 33.67
CA GLN A 10 -12.37 -16.31 33.93
C GLN A 10 -11.47 -16.87 32.83
N LYS A 11 -11.74 -18.10 32.36
CA LYS A 11 -10.97 -18.74 31.30
C LYS A 11 -11.09 -18.01 29.94
N ILE A 12 -12.29 -17.51 29.64
CA ILE A 12 -12.53 -16.70 28.43
C ILE A 12 -11.82 -15.35 28.56
N SER A 13 -11.93 -14.68 29.72
CA SER A 13 -11.27 -13.41 29.99
C SER A 13 -9.75 -13.51 29.86
N ASN A 14 -9.13 -14.52 30.49
CA ASN A 14 -7.69 -14.73 30.42
C ASN A 14 -7.24 -15.00 28.99
N LYS A 15 -7.98 -15.84 28.23
CA LYS A 15 -7.67 -16.11 26.82
C LYS A 15 -7.75 -14.86 25.95
N SER A 16 -8.71 -13.97 26.21
CA SER A 16 -8.85 -12.72 25.48
C SER A 16 -7.71 -11.73 25.80
N VAL A 17 -7.28 -11.68 27.06
CA VAL A 17 -6.14 -10.88 27.48
C VAL A 17 -4.84 -11.39 26.85
N ASP A 18 -4.61 -12.71 26.86
CA ASP A 18 -3.43 -13.31 26.26
C ASP A 18 -3.38 -13.04 24.75
N LEU A 19 -4.51 -13.16 24.07
CA LEU A 19 -4.63 -12.85 22.63
C LEU A 19 -4.29 -11.38 22.35
N PHE A 20 -4.84 -10.46 23.15
CA PHE A 20 -4.58 -9.02 23.03
C PHE A 20 -3.09 -8.70 23.23
N LEU A 21 -2.47 -9.28 24.25
CA LEU A 21 -1.04 -9.08 24.51
C LEU A 21 -0.16 -9.63 23.40
N GLN A 22 -0.52 -10.76 22.81
CA GLN A 22 0.19 -11.30 21.64
C GLN A 22 0.08 -10.37 20.43
N ILE A 23 -1.12 -9.88 20.12
CA ILE A 23 -1.34 -8.92 19.02
C ILE A 23 -0.50 -7.66 19.28
N GLN A 24 -0.60 -7.09 20.47
CA GLN A 24 0.12 -5.86 20.82
C GLN A 24 1.63 -6.03 20.64
N LYS A 25 2.22 -7.06 21.23
CA LYS A 25 3.66 -7.31 21.18
C LYS A 25 4.17 -7.50 19.75
N ARG A 26 3.46 -8.29 18.94
CA ARG A 26 3.83 -8.53 17.54
C ARG A 26 3.66 -7.26 16.70
N THR A 27 2.58 -6.51 16.92
CA THR A 27 2.33 -5.24 16.25
C THR A 27 3.43 -4.21 16.56
N GLU A 28 3.82 -4.05 17.83
CA GLU A 28 4.89 -3.12 18.22
C GLU A 28 6.22 -3.47 17.54
N ALA A 29 6.60 -4.75 17.53
CA ALA A 29 7.82 -5.21 16.87
C ALA A 29 7.76 -4.96 15.35
N LEU A 30 6.62 -5.18 14.73
CA LEU A 30 6.41 -4.94 13.30
C LEU A 30 6.44 -3.44 12.97
N LEU A 31 5.79 -2.59 13.77
CA LEU A 31 5.79 -1.14 13.58
C LEU A 31 7.21 -0.55 13.69
N LEU A 32 8.05 -1.08 14.58
CA LEU A 32 9.46 -0.67 14.66
C LEU A 32 10.22 -0.98 13.38
N LYS A 33 10.01 -2.15 12.79
CA LYS A 33 10.61 -2.52 11.48
C LYS A 33 10.09 -1.62 10.37
N MET A 34 8.77 -1.42 10.31
CA MET A 34 8.10 -0.58 9.29
C MET A 34 8.58 0.88 9.34
N ASN A 35 8.86 1.42 10.54
CA ASN A 35 9.41 2.78 10.69
C ASN A 35 10.84 2.93 10.15
N GLN A 36 11.57 1.85 9.99
CA GLN A 36 12.92 1.83 9.41
C GLN A 36 12.88 1.61 7.89
N SER A 37 11.73 1.24 7.35
CA SER A 37 11.55 0.98 5.92
C SER A 37 11.61 2.29 5.12
N ARG A 38 12.27 2.21 3.95
CA ARG A 38 12.50 3.37 3.08
C ARG A 38 11.31 3.66 2.17
N ASP A 39 10.57 2.62 1.83
CA ASP A 39 9.43 2.73 0.91
C ASP A 39 8.29 1.76 1.26
N ILE A 40 7.21 1.86 0.48
CA ILE A 40 6.00 1.04 0.66
C ILE A 40 6.30 -0.46 0.50
N LEU A 41 7.17 -0.83 -0.44
CA LEU A 41 7.46 -2.24 -0.72
C LEU A 41 8.25 -2.88 0.42
N GLU A 42 9.26 -2.19 0.96
CA GLU A 42 9.99 -2.65 2.16
C GLU A 42 9.05 -2.79 3.35
N THR A 43 8.12 -1.83 3.54
CA THR A 43 7.10 -1.92 4.59
C THR A 43 6.21 -3.14 4.41
N MET A 44 5.75 -3.40 3.19
CA MET A 44 4.93 -4.57 2.88
C MET A 44 5.70 -5.88 3.06
N GLN A 45 6.99 -5.90 2.74
CA GLN A 45 7.85 -7.06 3.01
C GLN A 45 7.95 -7.39 4.49
N CYS A 46 8.09 -6.38 5.37
CA CYS A 46 8.08 -6.60 6.81
C CYS A 46 6.78 -7.28 7.27
N ILE A 47 5.63 -6.92 6.67
CA ILE A 47 4.33 -7.55 6.97
C ILE A 47 4.30 -8.99 6.45
N GLU A 48 4.78 -9.23 5.21
CA GLU A 48 4.88 -10.58 4.65
C GLU A 48 5.75 -11.50 5.50
N GLU A 49 6.91 -11.04 5.93
CA GLU A 49 7.83 -11.79 6.80
C GLU A 49 7.22 -12.12 8.15
N GLU A 50 6.48 -11.17 8.75
CA GLU A 50 5.83 -11.37 10.06
C GLU A 50 4.67 -12.35 9.99
N LEU A 51 3.88 -12.31 8.92
CA LEU A 51 2.70 -13.16 8.75
C LEU A 51 3.01 -14.47 8.03
N GLY A 52 4.11 -14.54 7.27
CA GLY A 52 4.42 -15.67 6.39
C GLY A 52 3.47 -15.80 5.20
N ILE A 53 2.71 -14.74 4.88
CA ILE A 53 1.66 -14.74 3.86
C ILE A 53 1.97 -13.68 2.81
N PRO A 54 2.14 -14.05 1.52
CA PRO A 54 2.32 -13.09 0.44
C PRO A 54 1.16 -12.12 0.33
N LEU A 55 1.48 -10.84 0.15
CA LEU A 55 0.47 -9.80 0.13
C LEU A 55 0.69 -8.79 -0.99
N PHE A 56 -0.38 -8.17 -1.41
CA PHE A 56 -0.35 -7.06 -2.34
C PHE A 56 -1.41 -6.02 -1.97
N LEU A 57 -1.16 -4.81 -2.40
CA LEU A 57 -2.00 -3.65 -2.13
C LEU A 57 -2.51 -3.09 -3.46
N ILE A 58 -3.76 -2.66 -3.48
CA ILE A 58 -4.34 -1.88 -4.58
C ILE A 58 -4.83 -0.56 -4.01
N ASP A 59 -4.29 0.55 -4.53
CA ASP A 59 -4.67 1.89 -4.11
C ASP A 59 -5.96 2.40 -4.79
N SER A 60 -6.43 3.57 -4.40
CA SER A 60 -7.65 4.19 -4.95
C SER A 60 -7.58 4.45 -6.46
N MET A 61 -6.38 4.49 -7.04
CA MET A 61 -6.16 4.67 -8.48
C MET A 61 -6.01 3.35 -9.23
N ASN A 62 -6.27 2.21 -8.57
CA ASN A 62 -6.03 0.86 -9.06
C ASN A 62 -4.57 0.56 -9.41
N LYS A 63 -3.63 1.28 -8.79
CA LYS A 63 -2.23 0.92 -8.86
C LYS A 63 -1.93 -0.17 -7.84
N SER A 64 -1.18 -1.19 -8.26
CA SER A 64 -0.79 -2.30 -7.41
C SER A 64 0.64 -2.15 -6.89
N PHE A 65 0.84 -2.61 -5.65
CA PHE A 65 2.14 -2.82 -5.02
C PHE A 65 2.18 -4.28 -4.56
N LEU A 66 3.14 -5.04 -5.04
CA LEU A 66 3.24 -6.47 -4.76
C LEU A 66 4.52 -6.76 -4.02
N THR A 67 4.42 -7.53 -2.95
CA THR A 67 5.60 -8.14 -2.31
C THR A 67 6.24 -9.17 -3.25
N PRO A 68 7.50 -9.54 -3.05
CA PRO A 68 8.17 -10.55 -3.88
C PRO A 68 7.39 -11.86 -3.96
N GLY A 69 6.88 -12.37 -2.84
CA GLY A 69 6.07 -13.59 -2.83
C GLY A 69 4.73 -13.46 -3.55
N ALA A 70 4.11 -12.28 -3.50
CA ALA A 70 2.90 -12.01 -4.28
C ALA A 70 3.21 -11.90 -5.78
N LYS A 71 4.32 -11.25 -6.14
CA LYS A 71 4.75 -11.11 -7.53
C LYS A 71 5.10 -12.46 -8.16
N GLU A 72 5.73 -13.34 -7.43
CA GLU A 72 6.02 -14.72 -7.88
C GLU A 72 4.73 -15.50 -8.20
N ARG A 73 3.69 -15.34 -7.36
CA ARG A 73 2.42 -16.07 -7.52
C ARG A 73 1.50 -15.49 -8.60
N LEU A 74 1.45 -14.15 -8.73
CA LEU A 74 0.48 -13.44 -9.57
C LEU A 74 1.09 -12.85 -10.84
N GLY A 75 2.41 -12.60 -10.86
CA GLY A 75 3.04 -11.72 -11.84
C GLY A 75 2.62 -10.26 -11.64
N ASP A 76 2.90 -9.41 -12.61
CA ASP A 76 2.49 -8.00 -12.55
C ASP A 76 0.97 -7.87 -12.76
N LEU A 77 0.31 -7.06 -11.95
CA LEU A 77 -1.12 -6.77 -12.05
C LEU A 77 -1.31 -5.46 -12.83
N ASP A 78 -2.01 -5.54 -13.94
CA ASP A 78 -2.41 -4.36 -14.70
C ASP A 78 -3.66 -3.68 -14.10
N TYR A 79 -4.01 -2.51 -14.64
CA TYR A 79 -5.13 -1.71 -14.19
C TYR A 79 -6.47 -2.47 -14.22
N ASP A 80 -6.72 -3.23 -15.29
CA ASP A 80 -8.00 -3.93 -15.49
C ASP A 80 -8.15 -5.10 -14.50
N VAL A 81 -7.04 -5.81 -14.23
CA VAL A 81 -7.01 -6.86 -13.21
C VAL A 81 -7.25 -6.26 -11.82
N CYS A 82 -6.59 -5.14 -11.48
CA CYS A 82 -6.81 -4.45 -10.21
C CYS A 82 -8.26 -3.99 -10.04
N LYS A 83 -8.87 -3.41 -11.09
CA LYS A 83 -10.27 -3.02 -11.11
C LYS A 83 -11.21 -4.22 -10.92
N LYS A 84 -10.91 -5.36 -11.55
CA LYS A 84 -11.66 -6.61 -11.38
C LYS A 84 -11.55 -7.15 -9.95
N ILE A 85 -10.37 -7.11 -9.35
CA ILE A 85 -10.17 -7.51 -7.95
C ILE A 85 -11.02 -6.61 -7.06
N ARG A 86 -10.93 -5.29 -7.22
CA ARG A 86 -11.68 -4.30 -6.43
C ARG A 86 -13.19 -4.52 -6.52
N SER A 87 -13.72 -4.80 -7.71
CA SER A 87 -15.17 -5.02 -7.89
C SER A 87 -15.71 -6.28 -7.22
N LYS A 88 -14.85 -7.23 -6.88
CA LYS A 88 -15.22 -8.50 -6.22
C LYS A 88 -14.72 -8.61 -4.79
N ALA A 89 -13.94 -7.65 -4.34
CA ALA A 89 -13.45 -7.59 -2.97
C ALA A 89 -14.62 -7.40 -1.99
N SER A 90 -14.52 -8.07 -0.86
CA SER A 90 -15.42 -7.87 0.28
C SER A 90 -14.55 -7.74 1.51
N ASP A 91 -14.71 -6.65 2.24
CA ASP A 91 -13.92 -6.37 3.43
C ASP A 91 -14.05 -7.46 4.49
N GLY A 92 -12.93 -7.84 5.07
CA GLY A 92 -12.85 -8.87 6.10
C GLY A 92 -13.21 -10.27 5.63
N LYS A 93 -13.22 -10.56 4.32
CA LYS A 93 -13.66 -11.86 3.78
C LYS A 93 -12.65 -12.50 2.85
N MET A 94 -12.75 -13.83 2.83
CA MET A 94 -12.07 -14.63 1.82
C MET A 94 -12.81 -14.52 0.48
N SER A 95 -12.08 -14.30 -0.57
CA SER A 95 -12.57 -14.30 -1.95
C SER A 95 -11.75 -15.24 -2.83
N GLN A 96 -12.35 -15.71 -3.90
CA GLN A 96 -11.67 -16.53 -4.89
C GLN A 96 -11.86 -15.93 -6.26
N LEU A 97 -10.76 -15.70 -6.95
CA LEU A 97 -10.74 -15.08 -8.26
C LEU A 97 -9.95 -15.92 -9.26
N LEU A 98 -10.42 -15.95 -10.50
CA LEU A 98 -9.65 -16.50 -11.62
C LEU A 98 -8.78 -15.38 -12.20
N LEU A 99 -7.48 -15.46 -11.95
CA LEU A 99 -6.47 -14.55 -12.45
C LEU A 99 -5.51 -15.32 -13.37
N ARG A 100 -5.39 -14.90 -14.63
CA ARG A 100 -4.50 -15.54 -15.62
C ARG A 100 -4.65 -17.07 -15.68
N ASN A 101 -5.89 -17.56 -15.69
CA ASN A 101 -6.24 -18.99 -15.70
C ASN A 101 -5.82 -19.78 -14.43
N ARG A 102 -5.48 -19.08 -13.34
CA ARG A 102 -5.22 -19.69 -12.03
C ARG A 102 -6.27 -19.23 -11.03
N GLN A 103 -6.76 -20.16 -10.23
CA GLN A 103 -7.63 -19.83 -9.11
C GLN A 103 -6.76 -19.30 -7.97
N VAL A 104 -7.01 -18.05 -7.56
CA VAL A 104 -6.32 -17.41 -6.44
C VAL A 104 -7.33 -17.18 -5.35
N LYS A 105 -7.04 -17.71 -4.17
CA LYS A 105 -7.78 -17.42 -2.94
C LYS A 105 -7.05 -16.32 -2.20
N MET A 106 -7.80 -15.33 -1.73
CA MET A 106 -7.24 -14.18 -1.01
C MET A 106 -8.19 -13.71 0.07
N TYR A 107 -7.61 -13.23 1.15
CA TYR A 107 -8.31 -12.44 2.16
C TYR A 107 -8.12 -10.98 1.82
N THR A 108 -9.19 -10.20 1.86
CA THR A 108 -9.15 -8.76 1.56
C THR A 108 -9.54 -7.96 2.79
N MET A 109 -8.74 -6.96 3.11
CA MET A 109 -9.04 -5.91 4.08
C MET A 109 -9.12 -4.58 3.33
N GLU A 110 -10.22 -3.85 3.54
CA GLU A 110 -10.40 -2.53 2.95
C GLU A 110 -10.13 -1.45 4.01
N VAL A 111 -9.23 -0.54 3.71
CA VAL A 111 -8.87 0.59 4.58
C VAL A 111 -9.38 1.87 3.96
N HIS A 112 -10.19 2.60 4.71
CA HIS A 112 -10.80 3.84 4.27
C HIS A 112 -10.23 5.05 5.00
N ASP A 113 -10.15 6.18 4.29
CA ASP A 113 -10.01 7.50 4.90
C ASP A 113 -11.36 8.20 4.97
N ARG A 114 -11.47 9.20 5.83
CA ARG A 114 -12.65 10.08 5.95
C ARG A 114 -13.01 10.77 4.62
N ASN A 115 -12.07 10.88 3.69
CA ASN A 115 -12.22 11.51 2.37
C ASN A 115 -12.58 10.53 1.24
N LEU A 116 -13.15 9.36 1.55
CA LEU A 116 -13.58 8.34 0.59
C LEU A 116 -12.46 7.68 -0.24
N SER A 117 -11.20 7.90 0.09
CA SER A 117 -10.11 7.12 -0.50
C SER A 117 -10.09 5.74 0.13
N SER A 118 -10.02 4.68 -0.67
CA SER A 118 -9.90 3.33 -0.17
C SER A 118 -8.66 2.62 -0.72
N MET A 119 -8.07 1.80 0.11
CA MET A 119 -6.97 0.92 -0.21
C MET A 119 -7.40 -0.51 0.09
N LEU A 120 -7.11 -1.43 -0.81
CA LEU A 120 -7.32 -2.86 -0.60
C LEU A 120 -6.00 -3.52 -0.26
N LEU A 121 -5.90 -4.09 0.93
CA LEU A 121 -4.81 -4.96 1.34
C LEU A 121 -5.27 -6.41 1.15
N ASN A 122 -4.57 -7.16 0.31
CA ASN A 122 -4.94 -8.51 -0.08
C ASN A 122 -3.84 -9.48 0.32
N LEU A 123 -4.19 -10.53 1.05
CA LEU A 123 -3.30 -11.61 1.44
C LEU A 123 -3.62 -12.84 0.61
N ILE A 124 -2.60 -13.41 -0.03
CA ILE A 124 -2.76 -14.61 -0.87
C ILE A 124 -2.68 -15.85 0.01
N THR A 125 -3.83 -16.32 0.46
CA THR A 125 -3.93 -17.47 1.37
C THR A 125 -5.05 -18.41 0.95
N GLY A 126 -4.83 -19.71 1.19
CA GLY A 126 -5.86 -20.74 1.00
C GLY A 126 -6.71 -20.97 2.25
N GLU A 127 -6.25 -20.47 3.40
CA GLU A 127 -6.85 -20.70 4.72
C GLU A 127 -7.38 -19.40 5.32
N PRO A 128 -8.37 -19.48 6.20
CA PRO A 128 -8.84 -18.32 6.94
C PRO A 128 -7.73 -17.73 7.80
N ILE A 129 -7.68 -16.40 7.87
CA ILE A 129 -6.74 -15.68 8.73
C ILE A 129 -7.14 -15.86 10.20
N SER A 130 -6.16 -16.11 11.06
CA SER A 130 -6.38 -16.19 12.51
C SER A 130 -6.75 -14.82 13.09
N GLY A 131 -7.40 -14.82 14.27
CA GLY A 131 -7.71 -13.57 14.97
C GLY A 131 -6.47 -12.74 15.33
N VAL A 132 -5.31 -13.39 15.56
CA VAL A 132 -4.04 -12.69 15.80
C VAL A 132 -3.57 -11.99 14.55
N GLU A 133 -3.55 -12.67 13.41
CA GLU A 133 -3.13 -12.09 12.12
C GLU A 133 -4.05 -10.95 11.70
N ALA A 134 -5.36 -11.12 11.85
CA ALA A 134 -6.34 -10.06 11.58
C ALA A 134 -6.10 -8.83 12.46
N GLY A 135 -5.90 -9.03 13.77
CA GLY A 135 -5.62 -7.93 14.69
C GLY A 135 -4.30 -7.21 14.42
N ILE A 136 -3.25 -7.92 14.00
CA ILE A 136 -1.99 -7.31 13.55
C ILE A 136 -2.24 -6.46 12.30
N LEU A 137 -2.94 -7.03 11.30
CA LEU A 137 -3.23 -6.34 10.05
C LEU A 137 -4.03 -5.06 10.27
N GLU A 138 -5.08 -5.08 11.10
CA GLU A 138 -5.87 -3.90 11.43
C GLU A 138 -5.01 -2.75 11.99
N ASN A 139 -4.06 -3.09 12.87
CA ASN A 139 -3.16 -2.09 13.47
C ASN A 139 -2.15 -1.50 12.47
N VAL A 140 -1.59 -2.32 11.55
CA VAL A 140 -0.56 -1.86 10.62
C VAL A 140 -1.12 -1.30 9.31
N ALA A 141 -2.33 -1.68 8.93
CA ALA A 141 -2.96 -1.24 7.69
C ALA A 141 -3.17 0.27 7.64
N GLN A 142 -3.48 0.90 8.76
CA GLN A 142 -3.62 2.37 8.84
C GLN A 142 -2.29 3.09 8.57
N MET A 143 -1.19 2.56 9.10
CA MET A 143 0.14 3.13 8.84
C MET A 143 0.52 2.97 7.36
N LEU A 144 0.28 1.79 6.79
CA LEU A 144 0.52 1.53 5.37
C LEU A 144 -0.33 2.46 4.48
N PHE A 145 -1.59 2.69 4.84
CA PHE A 145 -2.46 3.64 4.15
C PHE A 145 -1.90 5.06 4.14
N ILE A 146 -1.37 5.53 5.28
CA ILE A 146 -0.73 6.85 5.38
C ILE A 146 0.49 6.93 4.47
N GLN A 147 1.32 5.89 4.42
CA GLN A 147 2.49 5.85 3.53
C GLN A 147 2.09 5.90 2.05
N VAL A 148 1.08 5.15 1.65
CA VAL A 148 0.55 5.17 0.26
C VAL A 148 0.01 6.55 -0.09
N ARG A 149 -0.74 7.18 0.81
CA ARG A 149 -1.24 8.54 0.63
C ARG A 149 -0.11 9.55 0.47
N ASN A 150 0.89 9.49 1.32
CA ASN A 150 2.06 10.37 1.25
C ASN A 150 2.83 10.16 -0.07
N TYR A 151 2.98 8.93 -0.51
CA TYR A 151 3.57 8.62 -1.82
C TYR A 151 2.83 9.32 -2.97
N HIS A 152 1.48 9.30 -2.97
CA HIS A 152 0.69 9.99 -3.98
C HIS A 152 0.83 11.50 -3.92
N ILE A 153 0.81 12.08 -2.71
CA ILE A 153 0.99 13.52 -2.50
C ILE A 153 2.35 13.99 -3.06
N ILE A 154 3.42 13.28 -2.71
CA ILE A 154 4.77 13.61 -3.17
C ILE A 154 4.85 13.52 -4.70
N ARG A 155 4.31 12.46 -5.30
CA ARG A 155 4.29 12.31 -6.77
C ARG A 155 3.47 13.38 -7.46
N GLU A 156 2.34 13.76 -6.91
CA GLU A 156 1.51 14.82 -7.47
C GLU A 156 2.20 16.18 -7.39
N GLN A 157 2.84 16.47 -6.26
CA GLN A 157 3.64 17.69 -6.11
C GLN A 157 4.79 17.74 -7.12
N ALA A 158 5.54 16.64 -7.26
CA ALA A 158 6.61 16.55 -8.25
C ALA A 158 6.09 16.74 -9.67
N ARG A 159 4.92 16.17 -10.01
CA ARG A 159 4.29 16.36 -11.33
C ARG A 159 3.87 17.82 -11.55
N LYS A 160 3.26 18.46 -10.55
CA LYS A 160 2.89 19.89 -10.62
C LYS A 160 4.11 20.78 -10.80
N TYR A 161 5.19 20.47 -10.06
CA TYR A 161 6.43 21.22 -10.18
C TYR A 161 7.04 21.11 -11.58
N LYS A 162 7.09 19.90 -12.15
CA LYS A 162 7.51 19.65 -13.53
C LYS A 162 6.64 20.42 -14.55
N ALA A 163 5.32 20.37 -14.37
CA ALA A 163 4.38 21.06 -15.25
C ALA A 163 4.57 22.58 -15.19
N ASN A 164 4.71 23.16 -14.00
CA ASN A 164 4.93 24.60 -13.82
C ASN A 164 6.26 25.04 -14.45
N PHE A 165 7.34 24.28 -14.25
CA PHE A 165 8.61 24.54 -14.91
C PHE A 165 8.47 24.61 -16.44
N LEU A 166 7.79 23.64 -17.05
CA LEU A 166 7.56 23.65 -18.50
C LEU A 166 6.70 24.83 -18.94
N ILE A 167 5.67 25.19 -18.19
CA ILE A 167 4.82 26.35 -18.46
C ILE A 167 5.65 27.63 -18.38
N ASP A 168 6.51 27.78 -17.39
CA ASP A 168 7.34 28.98 -17.21
C ASP A 168 8.39 29.12 -18.33
N CYS A 169 8.94 28.01 -18.81
CA CYS A 169 9.76 27.98 -20.00
C CYS A 169 8.99 28.46 -21.26
N LEU A 170 7.78 27.90 -21.46
CA LEU A 170 6.94 28.25 -22.63
C LEU A 170 6.47 29.69 -22.63
N LYS A 171 6.20 30.27 -21.45
CA LYS A 171 5.80 31.67 -21.28
C LYS A 171 6.98 32.62 -21.37
N GLY A 172 8.21 32.12 -21.48
CA GLY A 172 9.41 32.96 -21.49
C GLY A 172 9.68 33.64 -20.14
N ILE A 173 9.18 33.09 -19.05
CA ILE A 173 9.47 33.61 -17.70
C ILE A 173 10.89 33.21 -17.29
N LEU A 174 11.32 32.00 -17.67
CA LEU A 174 12.69 31.54 -17.51
C LEU A 174 13.46 31.85 -18.80
N VAL A 175 14.25 32.89 -18.80
CA VAL A 175 14.99 33.39 -19.98
C VAL A 175 16.46 33.00 -19.92
N TYR A 176 17.03 32.95 -18.73
CA TYR A 176 18.46 32.70 -18.58
C TYR A 176 18.74 31.20 -18.53
N GLN A 177 19.70 30.73 -19.32
CA GLN A 177 20.09 29.32 -19.41
C GLN A 177 20.45 28.74 -18.03
N GLN A 178 21.12 29.49 -17.18
CA GLN A 178 21.50 29.06 -15.83
C GLN A 178 20.27 28.78 -14.95
N ASP A 179 19.25 29.63 -15.03
CA ASP A 179 18.00 29.43 -14.28
C ASP A 179 17.24 28.24 -14.81
N ILE A 180 17.16 28.07 -16.14
CA ILE A 180 16.51 26.91 -16.77
C ILE A 180 17.19 25.62 -16.31
N LEU A 181 18.52 25.54 -16.33
CA LEU A 181 19.25 24.35 -15.88
C LEU A 181 19.04 24.04 -14.39
N LYS A 182 19.05 25.10 -13.57
CA LYS A 182 18.80 24.96 -12.13
C LYS A 182 17.38 24.43 -11.84
N TYR A 183 16.35 25.09 -12.38
CA TYR A 183 14.95 24.69 -12.18
C TYR A 183 14.63 23.34 -12.81
N ALA A 184 15.29 22.97 -13.91
CA ALA A 184 15.17 21.66 -14.50
C ALA A 184 15.73 20.58 -13.58
N ALA A 185 16.92 20.82 -12.99
CA ALA A 185 17.52 19.90 -12.02
C ALA A 185 16.62 19.73 -10.79
N ASP A 186 16.06 20.82 -10.26
CA ASP A 186 15.12 20.79 -9.13
C ASP A 186 13.81 20.05 -9.50
N ALA A 187 13.41 20.10 -10.79
CA ALA A 187 12.26 19.36 -11.32
C ALA A 187 12.57 17.92 -11.70
N ASP A 188 13.79 17.42 -11.50
CA ASP A 188 14.26 16.13 -11.98
C ASP A 188 14.00 15.95 -13.50
N ILE A 189 14.29 16.98 -14.26
CA ILE A 189 14.24 17.01 -15.72
C ILE A 189 15.68 17.13 -16.23
N GLN A 190 16.12 16.14 -16.99
CA GLN A 190 17.42 16.19 -17.62
C GLN A 190 17.36 17.08 -18.87
N ILE A 191 18.08 18.19 -18.85
CA ILE A 191 18.25 19.08 -20.00
C ILE A 191 19.72 19.08 -20.40
N ASP A 192 19.97 18.76 -21.66
CA ASP A 192 21.29 18.94 -22.26
C ASP A 192 21.33 20.31 -22.92
N SER A 193 22.33 21.12 -22.57
CA SER A 193 22.51 22.49 -23.09
C SER A 193 22.75 22.54 -24.60
N GLN A 194 23.12 21.46 -25.23
CA GLN A 194 23.39 21.36 -26.67
C GLN A 194 22.20 20.78 -27.47
N SER A 195 21.22 20.23 -26.80
CA SER A 195 20.05 19.63 -27.45
C SER A 195 18.99 20.67 -27.77
N LYS A 196 18.30 20.47 -28.90
CA LYS A 196 17.12 21.26 -29.27
C LYS A 196 15.87 20.55 -28.72
N TYR A 197 15.04 21.30 -28.03
CA TYR A 197 13.79 20.80 -27.47
C TYR A 197 12.61 21.38 -28.24
N GLY A 198 11.60 20.59 -28.46
CA GLY A 198 10.34 20.98 -29.07
C GLY A 198 9.15 20.61 -28.17
N VAL A 199 8.07 21.33 -28.29
CA VAL A 199 6.79 21.05 -27.62
C VAL A 199 5.81 20.55 -28.67
N ALA A 200 5.22 19.38 -28.40
CA ALA A 200 4.09 18.87 -29.16
C ALA A 200 2.82 19.00 -28.32
N ILE A 201 1.79 19.60 -28.87
CA ILE A 201 0.44 19.64 -28.29
C ILE A 201 -0.35 18.54 -29.00
N LEU A 202 -0.80 17.54 -28.22
CA LEU A 202 -1.61 16.43 -28.70
C LEU A 202 -3.09 16.70 -28.39
#